data_21526dad140706b1c8df37bf1bc152eb
#
_entry.id   21526dad140706b1c8df37bf1bc152eb
#
_cell.length_a   1.000
_cell.length_b   1.000
_cell.length_c   1.000
_cell.angle_alpha   90.00
_cell.angle_beta   90.00
_cell.angle_gamma   90.00
#
_symmetry.space_group_name_H-M   'P 1'
#
loop_
_entity.id
_entity.type
_entity.pdbx_description
1 polymer ?
#
loop_
_entity_poly.entity_id
_entity_poly.type
_entity_poly.pdbx_seq_one_letter_code
_entity_poly.pdbx_strand_id
1 'polypeptide(L)'
;MRRTATRDLEFGGKQIRQGDKVVMWYVSANRDEDTIENADAFIIDRKNPRHHISFGFGIHRCMGNRLAEMQLRILWEEIMQRFNKVEVVGEPQRVHSNFVRGYKTLPVRLHPL
;
A
#
# COMPACT_ATOMS: atom_id res chain seq x y z
N MET A 1 -8.26 7.97 2.49
CA MET A 1 -8.42 8.44 3.88
C MET A 1 -8.77 9.93 3.90
N ARG A 2 -9.42 10.43 4.95
CA ARG A 2 -9.91 11.81 5.04
C ARG A 2 -9.58 12.41 6.40
N ARG A 3 -9.25 13.71 6.43
CA ARG A 3 -9.09 14.52 7.65
C ARG A 3 -9.96 15.75 7.55
N THR A 4 -10.21 16.38 8.69
CA THR A 4 -10.87 17.69 8.76
C THR A 4 -9.86 18.68 9.30
N ALA A 5 -9.69 19.80 8.61
CA ALA A 5 -8.81 20.88 9.06
C ALA A 5 -9.32 21.46 10.38
N THR A 6 -8.46 21.59 11.39
CA THR A 6 -8.81 22.15 12.71
C THR A 6 -8.57 23.65 12.80
N ARG A 7 -7.93 24.23 11.81
CA ARG A 7 -7.64 25.66 11.68
C ARG A 7 -7.41 26.02 10.21
N ASP A 8 -7.43 27.30 9.89
CA ASP A 8 -7.00 27.79 8.59
C ASP A 8 -5.49 27.56 8.43
N LEU A 9 -5.08 27.14 7.23
CA LEU A 9 -3.67 26.95 6.88
C LEU A 9 -3.47 27.10 5.38
N GLU A 10 -2.24 27.44 5.02
CA GLU A 10 -1.78 27.34 3.63
C GLU A 10 -0.97 26.06 3.43
N PHE A 11 -1.26 25.35 2.35
CA PHE A 11 -0.54 24.15 1.98
C PHE A 11 -0.40 24.05 0.45
N GLY A 12 0.84 23.93 -0.05
CA GLY A 12 1.10 23.86 -1.48
C GLY A 12 0.56 25.04 -2.28
N GLY A 13 0.60 26.26 -1.73
CA GLY A 13 0.05 27.48 -2.33
C GLY A 13 -1.48 27.54 -2.38
N LYS A 14 -2.16 26.67 -1.64
CA LYS A 14 -3.62 26.62 -1.52
C LYS A 14 -4.06 26.94 -0.10
N GLN A 15 -5.14 27.73 0.03
CA GLN A 15 -5.76 27.99 1.32
C GLN A 15 -6.70 26.85 1.69
N ILE A 16 -6.51 26.28 2.87
CA ILE A 16 -7.38 25.28 3.50
C ILE A 16 -8.01 25.96 4.71
N ARG A 17 -9.34 25.99 4.79
CA ARG A 17 -10.08 26.61 5.89
C ARG A 17 -10.38 25.61 6.98
N GLN A 18 -10.55 26.08 8.19
CA GLN A 18 -11.08 25.28 9.28
C GLN A 18 -12.40 24.60 8.88
N GLY A 19 -12.52 23.31 9.13
CA GLY A 19 -13.67 22.51 8.75
C GLY A 19 -13.57 21.84 7.38
N ASP A 20 -12.65 22.25 6.52
CA ASP A 20 -12.46 21.64 5.21
C ASP A 20 -12.07 20.17 5.31
N LYS A 21 -12.53 19.38 4.33
CA LYS A 21 -12.23 17.96 4.21
C LYS A 21 -11.03 17.77 3.29
N VAL A 22 -9.94 17.30 3.87
CA VAL A 22 -8.70 16.97 3.15
C VAL A 22 -8.65 15.48 2.88
N VAL A 23 -8.64 15.09 1.61
CA VAL A 23 -8.57 13.69 1.17
C VAL A 23 -7.14 13.33 0.79
N MET A 24 -6.62 12.25 1.36
CA MET A 24 -5.28 11.73 1.06
C MET A 24 -5.38 10.51 0.16
N TRP A 25 -4.81 10.61 -1.04
CA TRP A 25 -4.74 9.55 -2.03
C TRP A 25 -3.42 8.76 -1.89
N TYR A 26 -3.37 7.77 -1.01
CA TYR A 26 -2.16 6.98 -0.73
C TYR A 26 -1.60 6.29 -1.97
N VAL A 27 -2.46 5.83 -2.87
CA VAL A 27 -2.03 5.20 -4.12
C VAL A 27 -1.28 6.20 -5.00
N SER A 28 -1.78 7.44 -5.12
CA SER A 28 -1.12 8.51 -5.86
C SER A 28 0.22 8.88 -5.22
N ALA A 29 0.24 9.07 -3.90
CA ALA A 29 1.47 9.42 -3.18
C ALA A 29 2.55 8.32 -3.25
N ASN A 30 2.15 7.04 -3.32
CA ASN A 30 3.10 5.94 -3.52
C ASN A 30 3.63 5.85 -4.97
N ARG A 31 3.09 6.65 -5.89
CA ARG A 31 3.50 6.77 -7.29
C ARG A 31 4.04 8.17 -7.64
N ASP A 32 4.40 8.93 -6.62
CA ASP A 32 4.96 10.26 -6.76
C ASP A 32 6.47 10.15 -7.03
N GLU A 33 6.89 10.41 -8.27
CA GLU A 33 8.28 10.32 -8.70
C GLU A 33 9.16 11.44 -8.15
N ASP A 34 8.57 12.53 -7.67
CA ASP A 34 9.31 13.59 -6.95
C ASP A 34 9.85 13.08 -5.61
N THR A 35 9.26 12.01 -5.07
CA THR A 35 9.63 11.45 -3.75
C THR A 35 10.13 10.01 -3.82
N ILE A 36 9.67 9.23 -4.79
CA ILE A 36 9.99 7.80 -4.93
C ILE A 36 10.52 7.55 -6.35
N GLU A 37 11.80 7.29 -6.46
CA GLU A 37 12.45 6.98 -7.73
C GLU A 37 11.79 5.77 -8.41
N ASN A 38 11.45 5.91 -9.72
CA ASN A 38 10.75 4.88 -10.49
C ASN A 38 9.50 4.34 -9.77
N ALA A 39 8.64 5.26 -9.31
CA ALA A 39 7.52 4.95 -8.41
C ALA A 39 6.50 3.96 -9.00
N ASP A 40 6.31 3.96 -10.33
CA ASP A 40 5.41 3.04 -11.02
C ASP A 40 6.00 1.65 -11.27
N ALA A 41 7.33 1.49 -11.15
CA ALA A 41 7.98 0.21 -11.37
C ALA A 41 7.88 -0.70 -10.14
N PHE A 42 7.63 -2.00 -10.38
CA PHE A 42 7.72 -3.02 -9.35
C PHE A 42 9.17 -3.47 -9.17
N ILE A 43 9.85 -2.95 -8.13
CA ILE A 43 11.26 -3.19 -7.83
C ILE A 43 11.35 -3.81 -6.43
N ILE A 44 11.75 -5.09 -6.34
CA ILE A 44 11.78 -5.85 -5.07
C ILE A 44 12.97 -5.49 -4.18
N ASP A 45 14.06 -5.01 -4.78
CA ASP A 45 15.33 -4.65 -4.12
C ASP A 45 15.54 -3.14 -3.99
N ARG A 46 14.46 -2.38 -3.85
CA ARG A 46 14.54 -0.93 -3.63
C ARG A 46 15.43 -0.60 -2.44
N LYS A 47 16.28 0.40 -2.60
CA LYS A 47 17.16 0.90 -1.54
C LYS A 47 16.41 1.26 -0.26
N ASN A 48 15.22 1.84 -0.38
CA ASN A 48 14.36 2.25 0.73
C ASN A 48 12.97 1.61 0.61
N PRO A 49 12.80 0.29 0.85
CA PRO A 49 11.53 -0.41 0.61
C PRO A 49 10.40 0.05 1.52
N ARG A 50 10.69 0.72 2.64
CA ARG A 50 9.69 1.29 3.56
C ARG A 50 9.33 2.75 3.26
N HIS A 51 9.89 3.33 2.21
CA HIS A 51 9.56 4.69 1.77
C HIS A 51 8.25 4.69 0.98
N HIS A 52 7.17 4.42 1.68
CA HIS A 52 5.80 4.43 1.17
C HIS A 52 4.81 4.79 2.28
N ILE A 53 3.62 5.21 1.91
CA ILE A 53 2.55 5.56 2.86
C ILE A 53 1.38 4.57 2.84
N SER A 54 1.58 3.32 2.40
CA SER A 54 0.53 2.28 2.38
C SER A 54 -0.07 2.01 3.77
N PHE A 55 0.72 2.20 4.82
CA PHE A 55 0.28 2.12 6.22
C PHE A 55 -0.19 3.46 6.80
N GLY A 56 -0.34 4.49 5.98
CA GLY A 56 -0.60 5.84 6.41
C GLY A 56 0.62 6.54 7.01
N PHE A 57 0.40 7.74 7.54
CA PHE A 57 1.43 8.58 8.13
C PHE A 57 0.88 9.35 9.34
N GLY A 58 1.79 9.76 10.23
CA GLY A 58 1.47 10.56 11.41
C GLY A 58 0.80 9.75 12.52
N ILE A 59 0.01 10.45 13.35
CA ILE A 59 -0.61 9.87 14.57
C ILE A 59 -1.59 8.71 14.26
N HIS A 60 -2.12 8.64 13.05
CA HIS A 60 -2.99 7.54 12.59
C HIS A 60 -2.27 6.49 11.72
N ARG A 61 -0.94 6.45 11.75
CA ARG A 61 -0.20 5.36 11.10
C ARG A 61 -0.69 4.02 11.63
N CYS A 62 -0.79 3.03 10.73
CA CYS A 62 -1.24 1.68 11.09
C CYS A 62 -0.44 1.13 12.27
N MET A 63 -1.11 0.78 13.35
CA MET A 63 -0.51 0.20 14.54
C MET A 63 0.04 -1.21 14.28
N GLY A 64 -0.58 -1.94 13.33
CA GLY A 64 -0.22 -3.31 12.97
C GLY A 64 0.84 -3.43 11.87
N ASN A 65 1.48 -2.34 11.41
CA ASN A 65 2.39 -2.39 10.27
C ASN A 65 3.58 -3.35 10.48
N ARG A 66 4.14 -3.41 11.67
CA ARG A 66 5.25 -4.33 11.98
C ARG A 66 4.83 -5.79 11.98
N LEU A 67 3.64 -6.06 12.52
CA LEU A 67 3.06 -7.39 12.48
C LEU A 67 2.77 -7.83 11.05
N ALA A 68 2.20 -6.95 10.22
CA ALA A 68 1.96 -7.23 8.80
C ALA A 68 3.26 -7.52 8.04
N GLU A 69 4.32 -6.72 8.23
CA GLU A 69 5.63 -6.97 7.64
C GLU A 69 6.19 -8.34 8.06
N MET A 70 6.08 -8.68 9.33
CA MET A 70 6.56 -9.96 9.87
C MET A 70 5.78 -11.14 9.28
N GLN A 71 4.45 -11.06 9.25
CA GLN A 71 3.60 -12.11 8.67
C GLN A 71 3.89 -12.35 7.19
N LEU A 72 4.02 -11.27 6.40
CA LEU A 72 4.34 -11.38 4.98
C LEU A 72 5.71 -12.02 4.77
N ARG A 73 6.73 -11.61 5.55
CA ARG A 73 8.06 -12.19 5.46
C ARG A 73 8.05 -13.69 5.75
N ILE A 74 7.48 -14.09 6.89
CA ILE A 74 7.41 -15.49 7.28
C ILE A 74 6.63 -16.31 6.24
N LEU A 75 5.50 -15.78 5.75
CA LEU A 75 4.71 -16.45 4.73
C LEU A 75 5.53 -16.72 3.45
N TRP A 76 6.28 -15.71 2.98
CA TRP A 76 7.12 -15.88 1.80
C TRP A 76 8.29 -16.82 2.04
N GLU A 77 8.96 -16.76 3.20
CA GLU A 77 10.02 -17.69 3.59
C GLU A 77 9.51 -19.14 3.56
N GLU A 78 8.30 -19.39 4.10
CA GLU A 78 7.67 -20.71 4.11
C GLU A 78 7.23 -21.18 2.71
N ILE A 79 6.72 -20.27 1.89
CA ILE A 79 6.35 -20.58 0.49
C ILE A 79 7.60 -20.97 -0.31
N MET A 80 8.67 -20.17 -0.23
CA MET A 80 9.89 -20.40 -1.01
C MET A 80 10.66 -21.66 -0.61
N GLN A 81 10.45 -22.17 0.61
CA GLN A 81 11.01 -23.47 1.03
C GLN A 81 10.28 -24.68 0.46
N ARG A 82 9.05 -24.51 -0.01
CA ARG A 82 8.18 -25.61 -0.47
C ARG A 82 7.84 -25.56 -1.95
N PHE A 83 7.89 -24.36 -2.52
CA PHE A 83 7.46 -24.13 -3.89
C PHE A 83 8.47 -23.27 -4.64
N ASN A 84 8.77 -23.66 -5.86
CA ASN A 84 9.67 -22.89 -6.73
C ASN A 84 8.93 -21.80 -7.52
N LYS A 85 7.59 -21.90 -7.65
CA LYS A 85 6.77 -20.94 -8.39
C LYS A 85 5.34 -20.89 -7.86
N VAL A 86 4.82 -19.67 -7.81
CA VAL A 86 3.38 -19.39 -7.64
C VAL A 86 2.88 -18.79 -8.95
N GLU A 87 2.00 -19.48 -9.66
CA GLU A 87 1.48 -19.11 -10.96
C GLU A 87 0.02 -18.67 -10.85
N VAL A 88 -0.32 -17.49 -11.35
CA VAL A 88 -1.73 -17.06 -11.47
C VAL A 88 -2.35 -17.79 -12.66
N VAL A 89 -3.38 -18.59 -12.42
CA VAL A 89 -3.99 -19.49 -13.42
C VAL A 89 -5.43 -19.12 -13.81
N GLY A 90 -5.92 -18.00 -13.34
CA GLY A 90 -7.27 -17.53 -13.68
C GLY A 90 -7.48 -16.05 -13.35
N GLU A 91 -8.58 -15.49 -13.79
CA GLU A 91 -8.93 -14.10 -13.59
C GLU A 91 -9.18 -13.79 -12.10
N PRO A 92 -8.45 -12.82 -11.52
CA PRO A 92 -8.67 -12.40 -10.14
C PRO A 92 -10.03 -11.73 -9.99
N GLN A 93 -10.80 -12.13 -9.00
CA GLN A 93 -12.01 -11.41 -8.60
C GLN A 93 -11.68 -10.39 -7.52
N ARG A 94 -12.12 -9.14 -7.71
CA ARG A 94 -11.84 -8.05 -6.78
C ARG A 94 -13.08 -7.68 -5.96
N VAL A 95 -12.84 -7.18 -4.76
CA VAL A 95 -13.89 -6.56 -3.94
C VAL A 95 -14.31 -5.25 -4.60
N HIS A 96 -15.61 -5.09 -4.84
CA HIS A 96 -16.17 -3.83 -5.32
C HIS A 96 -16.29 -2.84 -4.16
N SER A 97 -15.25 -2.05 -3.93
CA SER A 97 -15.18 -1.09 -2.83
C SER A 97 -14.26 0.08 -3.19
N ASN A 98 -14.61 1.26 -2.72
CA ASN A 98 -13.77 2.45 -2.79
C ASN A 98 -12.91 2.64 -1.53
N PHE A 99 -13.08 1.81 -0.51
CA PHE A 99 -12.34 1.90 0.76
C PHE A 99 -11.34 0.75 0.92
N VAL A 100 -11.80 -0.48 1.07
CA VAL A 100 -10.93 -1.66 1.15
C VAL A 100 -10.93 -2.35 -0.21
N ARG A 101 -9.87 -2.12 -0.97
CA ARG A 101 -9.66 -2.73 -2.30
C ARG A 101 -8.73 -3.92 -2.17
N GLY A 102 -9.21 -5.08 -2.54
CA GLY A 102 -8.44 -6.30 -2.45
C GLY A 102 -9.00 -7.37 -3.39
N TYR A 103 -8.44 -8.55 -3.29
CA TYR A 103 -8.94 -9.72 -4.01
C TYR A 103 -10.01 -10.42 -3.17
N LYS A 104 -11.10 -10.83 -3.82
CA LYS A 104 -12.06 -11.79 -3.30
C LYS A 104 -11.55 -13.21 -3.54
N THR A 105 -11.03 -13.45 -4.74
CA THR A 105 -10.36 -14.69 -5.13
C THR A 105 -9.17 -14.37 -6.02
N LEU A 106 -8.11 -15.15 -5.88
CA LEU A 106 -6.93 -15.15 -6.75
C LEU A 106 -6.56 -16.61 -7.03
N PRO A 107 -7.03 -17.19 -8.17
CA PRO A 107 -6.71 -18.56 -8.52
C PRO A 107 -5.21 -18.71 -8.81
N VAL A 108 -4.54 -19.59 -8.07
CA VAL A 108 -3.12 -19.85 -8.23
C VAL A 108 -2.82 -21.35 -8.30
N ARG A 109 -1.74 -21.69 -8.98
CA ARG A 109 -1.12 -23.02 -8.96
C ARG A 109 0.22 -22.89 -8.24
N LEU A 110 0.44 -23.75 -7.28
CA LEU A 110 1.72 -23.88 -6.59
C LEU A 110 2.52 -25.01 -7.24
N HIS A 111 3.77 -24.73 -7.60
CA HIS A 111 4.70 -25.70 -8.17
C HIS A 111 5.66 -26.12 -7.06
N PRO A 112 5.61 -27.37 -6.57
CA PRO A 112 6.54 -27.86 -5.56
C PRO A 112 8.01 -27.79 -6.03
N LEU A 113 8.95 -27.76 -5.07
CA LEU A 113 10.39 -27.89 -5.32
C LEU A 113 10.73 -29.26 -5.87
#